data_54314b48a953b018bf89988ef86d5dd3
#
_entry.id   54314b48a953b018bf89988ef86d5dd3
#
_cell.length_a   1.000
_cell.length_b   1.000
_cell.length_c   1.000
_cell.angle_alpha   90.00
_cell.angle_beta   90.00
_cell.angle_gamma   90.00
#
_symmetry.space_group_name_H-M   'P 1'
#
loop_
_entity.id
_entity.type
_entity.pdbx_description
1 polymer ?
#
loop_
_entity_poly.entity_id
_entity_poly.type
_entity_poly.pdbx_seq_one_letter_code
_entity_poly.pdbx_strand_id
1 'polypeptide(L)'
;MYKFILIFSKILFAQLAFGTLLWGVENTIETQVLFRKAVDGYNNIRIPAICKTKDGTLLAFAEGREAGDKGDIDLIMRRSLDGGKTWSGIEVIWDDKDNTCGNPCPVVDLDTGTIWLLLTWNLGSDSEDAIMTGKSEHPRSPWVTYSNDDGKTWAKPKELPHLRKKDWRWYATGPGNGIQLTRGPHKGRLVIPANHSDRITAERDSKTYRSHIIYSDDHGNSWGLGAIQEPLTNESTVVELADGSVMQNMRSYHGKGNRAVAVSEDGGISFAPVYLDDGLQSPVCQANILRFSWPEKNRSRILFSSPTGGKREGITARLSYDEGKTWPVSKMIHEGPGAYSNMVGLTDGTVGLLVEIGDSSPYETVSFITFDINWLEH
;
A
#
# COMPACT_ATOMS: atom_id res chain seq x y z
N MET A 1 -50.09 -78.07 34.70
CA MET A 1 -50.65 -77.12 33.71
C MET A 1 -49.94 -75.79 33.93
N TYR A 2 -48.78 -75.56 33.27
CA TYR A 2 -48.00 -74.30 33.39
C TYR A 2 -48.14 -73.51 32.11
N LYS A 3 -48.60 -72.27 32.21
CA LYS A 3 -48.65 -71.34 31.12
C LYS A 3 -47.31 -70.58 31.01
N PHE A 4 -46.64 -70.70 29.87
CA PHE A 4 -45.46 -69.87 29.51
C PHE A 4 -45.94 -68.54 28.98
N ILE A 5 -45.45 -67.42 29.58
CA ILE A 5 -45.62 -66.07 29.05
C ILE A 5 -44.36 -65.70 28.34
N LEU A 6 -44.44 -65.46 27.01
CA LEU A 6 -43.36 -64.94 26.22
C LEU A 6 -43.39 -63.36 26.34
N ILE A 7 -42.28 -62.80 26.86
CA ILE A 7 -42.06 -61.33 26.84
C ILE A 7 -41.24 -61.01 25.60
N PHE A 8 -41.85 -60.26 24.63
CA PHE A 8 -41.13 -59.70 23.49
C PHE A 8 -40.48 -58.35 23.94
N SER A 9 -39.16 -58.33 24.00
CA SER A 9 -38.37 -57.11 24.19
C SER A 9 -38.20 -56.41 22.83
N LYS A 10 -38.79 -55.22 22.66
CA LYS A 10 -38.53 -54.34 21.53
C LYS A 10 -37.25 -53.56 21.79
N ILE A 11 -36.17 -53.89 21.08
CA ILE A 11 -34.96 -53.11 21.05
C ILE A 11 -35.20 -51.93 20.07
N LEU A 12 -35.22 -50.72 20.60
CA LEU A 12 -35.32 -49.47 19.83
C LEU A 12 -33.92 -49.05 19.42
N PHE A 13 -33.57 -49.17 18.14
CA PHE A 13 -32.33 -48.60 17.57
C PHE A 13 -32.54 -47.09 17.39
N ALA A 14 -31.92 -46.29 18.25
CA ALA A 14 -31.80 -44.86 18.02
C ALA A 14 -30.65 -44.62 17.02
N GLN A 15 -30.98 -44.26 15.77
CA GLN A 15 -30.03 -43.71 14.81
C GLN A 15 -29.64 -42.31 15.26
N LEU A 16 -28.44 -42.13 15.80
CA LEU A 16 -27.80 -40.82 15.96
C LEU A 16 -27.37 -40.32 14.57
N ALA A 17 -28.15 -39.42 13.97
CA ALA A 17 -27.73 -38.66 12.82
C ALA A 17 -26.68 -37.63 13.29
N PHE A 18 -25.41 -37.92 13.03
CA PHE A 18 -24.36 -36.89 13.06
C PHE A 18 -24.59 -35.92 11.89
N GLY A 19 -25.32 -34.84 12.16
CA GLY A 19 -25.36 -33.69 11.30
C GLY A 19 -23.99 -33.01 11.40
N THR A 20 -23.14 -33.15 10.39
CA THR A 20 -22.00 -32.28 10.18
C THR A 20 -22.56 -30.88 9.93
N LEU A 21 -22.53 -30.01 10.92
CA LEU A 21 -22.65 -28.57 10.72
C LEU A 21 -21.43 -28.15 9.90
N LEU A 22 -21.59 -28.09 8.59
CA LEU A 22 -20.74 -27.27 7.74
C LEU A 22 -21.01 -25.83 8.15
N TRP A 23 -20.16 -25.28 8.98
CA TRP A 23 -20.05 -23.83 9.14
C TRP A 23 -19.61 -23.31 7.77
N GLY A 24 -20.56 -22.82 6.99
CA GLY A 24 -20.24 -21.99 5.86
C GLY A 24 -19.47 -20.80 6.41
N VAL A 25 -18.19 -20.68 6.08
CA VAL A 25 -17.44 -19.45 6.28
C VAL A 25 -18.19 -18.43 5.42
N GLU A 26 -19.02 -17.57 6.05
CA GLU A 26 -19.54 -16.41 5.37
C GLU A 26 -18.31 -15.62 4.91
N ASN A 27 -18.12 -15.55 3.61
CA ASN A 27 -17.09 -14.75 2.96
C ASN A 27 -17.46 -13.28 3.12
N THR A 28 -17.24 -12.72 4.30
CA THR A 28 -17.61 -11.35 4.62
C THR A 28 -16.43 -10.40 4.32
N ILE A 29 -16.75 -9.35 3.58
CA ILE A 29 -15.91 -8.15 3.55
C ILE A 29 -16.30 -7.34 4.78
N GLU A 30 -15.32 -7.06 5.64
CA GLU A 30 -15.51 -6.21 6.80
C GLU A 30 -14.87 -4.85 6.55
N THR A 31 -15.60 -3.77 6.83
CA THR A 31 -15.12 -2.39 6.65
C THR A 31 -15.16 -1.63 7.96
N GLN A 32 -14.04 -1.05 8.34
CA GLN A 32 -13.88 -0.19 9.51
C GLN A 32 -13.30 1.17 9.09
N VAL A 33 -13.98 2.26 9.44
CA VAL A 33 -13.43 3.61 9.23
C VAL A 33 -12.33 3.86 10.25
N LEU A 34 -11.10 4.10 9.79
CA LEU A 34 -9.98 4.44 10.66
C LEU A 34 -9.79 5.94 10.82
N PHE A 35 -9.95 6.69 9.74
CA PHE A 35 -9.82 8.13 9.76
C PHE A 35 -11.00 8.75 9.01
N ARG A 36 -11.64 9.73 9.63
CA ARG A 36 -12.80 10.41 9.08
C ARG A 36 -12.54 11.91 8.93
N LYS A 37 -12.71 12.40 7.73
CA LYS A 37 -12.66 13.83 7.39
C LYS A 37 -13.54 14.67 8.35
N ALA A 38 -13.00 15.79 8.82
CA ALA A 38 -13.67 16.77 9.69
C ALA A 38 -14.20 16.21 11.05
N VAL A 39 -13.77 15.00 11.43
CA VAL A 39 -14.14 14.36 12.70
C VAL A 39 -12.92 14.07 13.55
N ASP A 40 -11.85 13.58 12.93
CA ASP A 40 -10.63 13.13 13.60
C ASP A 40 -9.56 14.24 13.73
N GLY A 41 -9.97 15.48 13.92
CA GLY A 41 -9.08 16.62 14.21
C GLY A 41 -8.54 17.35 12.99
N TYR A 42 -8.77 16.84 11.78
CA TYR A 42 -8.30 17.43 10.52
C TYR A 42 -9.45 17.67 9.55
N ASN A 43 -9.37 18.75 8.77
CA ASN A 43 -10.37 19.08 7.76
C ASN A 43 -10.42 18.08 6.61
N ASN A 44 -9.31 17.37 6.36
CA ASN A 44 -9.21 16.30 5.37
C ASN A 44 -8.16 15.27 5.82
N ILE A 45 -8.35 13.98 5.48
CA ILE A 45 -7.35 12.94 5.75
C ILE A 45 -7.19 12.10 4.50
N ARG A 46 -5.93 11.93 4.05
CA ARG A 46 -5.62 11.29 2.77
C ARG A 46 -4.33 10.46 2.83
N ILE A 47 -4.00 9.84 1.70
CA ILE A 47 -2.72 9.18 1.41
C ILE A 47 -2.45 8.01 2.37
N PRO A 48 -3.23 6.93 2.22
CA PRO A 48 -3.10 5.75 3.07
C PRO A 48 -1.80 4.99 2.80
N ALA A 49 -1.13 4.59 3.87
CA ALA A 49 -0.03 3.63 3.85
C ALA A 49 -0.18 2.68 5.04
N ILE A 50 0.12 1.39 4.85
CA ILE A 50 0.03 0.40 5.91
C ILE A 50 1.21 -0.57 5.84
N CYS A 51 1.74 -0.95 7.00
CA CYS A 51 2.69 -2.05 7.11
C CYS A 51 2.34 -2.94 8.30
N LYS A 52 2.86 -4.18 8.25
CA LYS A 52 2.85 -5.11 9.38
C LYS A 52 4.27 -5.25 9.89
N THR A 53 4.48 -4.95 11.15
CA THR A 53 5.79 -5.05 11.79
C THR A 53 6.23 -6.51 11.95
N LYS A 54 7.49 -6.72 12.31
CA LYS A 54 8.03 -8.05 12.60
C LYS A 54 7.27 -8.75 13.73
N ASP A 55 6.77 -7.99 14.70
CA ASP A 55 5.99 -8.49 15.84
C ASP A 55 4.50 -8.70 15.52
N GLY A 56 4.06 -8.33 14.31
CA GLY A 56 2.70 -8.52 13.83
C GLY A 56 1.76 -7.32 14.05
N THR A 57 2.24 -6.23 14.64
CA THR A 57 1.48 -4.98 14.78
C THR A 57 1.20 -4.39 13.41
N LEU A 58 -0.01 -3.89 13.19
CA LEU A 58 -0.35 -3.11 12.01
C LEU A 58 -0.17 -1.63 12.32
N LEU A 59 0.52 -0.93 11.41
CA LEU A 59 0.68 0.52 11.46
C LEU A 59 0.00 1.13 10.24
N ALA A 60 -1.08 1.89 10.45
CA ALA A 60 -1.82 2.59 9.42
C ALA A 60 -1.47 4.08 9.46
N PHE A 61 -0.87 4.59 8.39
CA PHE A 61 -0.45 5.98 8.23
C PHE A 61 -1.39 6.73 7.30
N ALA A 62 -1.48 8.03 7.51
CA ALA A 62 -2.17 8.96 6.63
C ALA A 62 -1.61 10.38 6.77
N GLU A 63 -2.02 11.27 5.90
CA GLU A 63 -1.80 12.71 6.00
C GLU A 63 -3.04 13.36 6.63
N GLY A 64 -2.87 13.99 7.80
CA GLY A 64 -3.85 14.90 8.41
C GLY A 64 -3.67 16.29 7.83
N ARG A 65 -4.70 16.87 7.21
CA ARG A 65 -4.61 18.08 6.39
C ARG A 65 -5.60 19.14 6.83
N GLU A 66 -5.13 20.37 7.00
CA GLU A 66 -6.02 21.51 7.25
C GLU A 66 -6.69 22.03 5.96
N ALA A 67 -6.04 21.82 4.82
CA ALA A 67 -6.56 22.23 3.51
C ALA A 67 -6.53 21.08 2.48
N GLY A 68 -6.19 21.37 1.22
CA GLY A 68 -6.07 20.39 0.14
C GLY A 68 -4.70 19.71 0.05
N ASP A 69 -4.06 19.80 -1.10
CA ASP A 69 -2.75 19.19 -1.37
C ASP A 69 -1.56 20.09 -1.00
N LYS A 70 -1.77 21.14 -0.20
CA LYS A 70 -0.74 22.06 0.33
C LYS A 70 -1.20 22.62 1.68
N GLY A 71 -0.27 23.27 2.37
CA GLY A 71 -0.52 23.91 3.67
C GLY A 71 -0.02 23.03 4.79
N ASP A 72 -0.60 23.23 5.94
CA ASP A 72 -0.39 22.43 7.13
C ASP A 72 -0.87 21.00 6.89
N ILE A 73 0.09 20.09 6.81
CA ILE A 73 -0.13 18.65 6.62
C ILE A 73 0.78 17.89 7.56
N ASP A 74 0.16 17.18 8.49
CA ASP A 74 0.83 16.30 9.44
C ASP A 74 0.88 14.86 8.96
N LEU A 75 1.92 14.16 9.34
CA LEU A 75 1.99 12.71 9.22
C LEU A 75 1.39 12.08 10.48
N ILE A 76 0.29 11.35 10.31
CA ILE A 76 -0.46 10.71 11.39
C ILE A 76 -0.49 9.20 11.27
N MET A 77 -0.72 8.50 12.39
CA MET A 77 -0.74 7.04 12.46
C MET A 77 -1.78 6.53 13.46
N ARG A 78 -2.28 5.31 13.21
CA ARG A 78 -2.95 4.45 14.20
C ARG A 78 -2.26 3.08 14.23
N ARG A 79 -2.32 2.42 15.39
CA ARG A 79 -1.72 1.10 15.62
C ARG A 79 -2.80 0.07 15.96
N SER A 80 -2.62 -1.17 15.49
CA SER A 80 -3.44 -2.32 15.88
C SER A 80 -2.55 -3.49 16.31
N LEU A 81 -2.86 -4.08 17.45
CA LEU A 81 -2.14 -5.23 18.05
C LEU A 81 -2.87 -6.56 17.83
N ASP A 82 -4.05 -6.54 17.23
CA ASP A 82 -4.98 -7.66 17.11
C ASP A 82 -5.40 -7.98 15.67
N GLY A 83 -4.53 -7.63 14.70
CA GLY A 83 -4.75 -7.89 13.28
C GLY A 83 -5.78 -6.97 12.62
N GLY A 84 -5.98 -5.76 13.15
CA GLY A 84 -6.87 -4.75 12.59
C GLY A 84 -8.28 -4.76 13.19
N LYS A 85 -8.55 -5.55 14.23
CA LYS A 85 -9.86 -5.58 14.91
C LYS A 85 -10.10 -4.33 15.73
N THR A 86 -9.06 -3.86 16.43
CA THR A 86 -9.10 -2.60 17.17
C THR A 86 -7.87 -1.74 16.87
N TRP A 87 -8.02 -0.42 16.99
CA TRP A 87 -6.99 0.56 16.66
C TRP A 87 -6.81 1.59 17.75
N SER A 88 -5.58 2.07 17.94
CA SER A 88 -5.25 3.17 18.87
C SER A 88 -5.94 4.48 18.48
N GLY A 89 -5.85 5.47 19.34
CA GLY A 89 -6.05 6.87 18.96
C GLY A 89 -5.08 7.30 17.84
N ILE A 90 -5.31 8.48 17.26
CA ILE A 90 -4.37 9.09 16.32
C ILE A 90 -3.11 9.52 17.09
N GLU A 91 -1.96 9.20 16.51
CA GLU A 91 -0.64 9.64 16.94
C GLU A 91 -0.03 10.49 15.83
N VAL A 92 0.49 11.67 16.16
CA VAL A 92 1.21 12.53 15.20
C VAL A 92 2.67 12.10 15.19
N ILE A 93 3.15 11.66 14.03
CA ILE A 93 4.54 11.22 13.82
C ILE A 93 5.44 12.41 13.51
N TRP A 94 4.95 13.31 12.67
CA TRP A 94 5.65 14.53 12.31
C TRP A 94 4.68 15.65 12.00
N ASP A 95 4.84 16.73 12.74
CA ASP A 95 4.23 18.03 12.56
C ASP A 95 5.39 19.04 12.39
N ASP A 96 5.36 19.84 11.34
CA ASP A 96 6.28 20.96 11.10
C ASP A 96 5.48 22.26 10.92
N LYS A 97 4.50 22.47 11.78
CA LYS A 97 3.62 23.65 11.80
C LYS A 97 2.83 23.81 10.49
N ASP A 98 2.99 24.97 9.84
CA ASP A 98 2.27 25.30 8.61
C ASP A 98 2.83 24.58 7.37
N ASN A 99 3.83 23.70 7.51
CA ASN A 99 4.50 23.02 6.41
C ASN A 99 3.87 21.67 6.07
N THR A 100 4.26 21.11 4.92
CA THR A 100 3.75 19.83 4.45
C THR A 100 4.70 18.69 4.80
N CYS A 101 4.23 17.75 5.64
CA CYS A 101 4.88 16.48 5.97
C CYS A 101 4.05 15.33 5.38
N GLY A 102 4.44 14.75 4.26
CA GLY A 102 3.54 13.85 3.56
C GLY A 102 4.17 12.68 2.82
N ASN A 103 3.34 11.97 2.05
CA ASN A 103 3.68 10.80 1.24
C ASN A 103 4.35 9.68 2.05
N PRO A 104 3.70 9.14 3.11
CA PRO A 104 4.27 8.05 3.90
C PRO A 104 4.55 6.82 3.03
N CYS A 105 5.77 6.28 3.18
CA CYS A 105 6.19 5.04 2.54
C CYS A 105 7.01 4.20 3.53
N PRO A 106 6.34 3.46 4.44
CA PRO A 106 7.02 2.59 5.39
C PRO A 106 7.63 1.37 4.71
N VAL A 107 8.75 0.90 5.25
CA VAL A 107 9.34 -0.42 5.00
C VAL A 107 9.80 -1.02 6.31
N VAL A 108 9.54 -2.30 6.50
CA VAL A 108 9.98 -3.06 7.68
C VAL A 108 11.23 -3.84 7.32
N ASP A 109 12.32 -3.60 8.03
CA ASP A 109 13.48 -4.46 8.00
C ASP A 109 13.20 -5.71 8.84
N LEU A 110 12.95 -6.82 8.19
CA LEU A 110 12.60 -8.08 8.83
C LEU A 110 13.78 -8.72 9.60
N ASP A 111 15.01 -8.32 9.30
CA ASP A 111 16.19 -8.80 9.98
C ASP A 111 16.34 -8.12 11.35
N THR A 112 16.26 -6.79 11.38
CA THR A 112 16.44 -5.99 12.61
C THR A 112 15.14 -5.72 13.37
N GLY A 113 13.99 -5.71 12.68
CA GLY A 113 12.71 -5.27 13.21
C GLY A 113 12.49 -3.76 13.12
N THR A 114 13.47 -3.01 12.62
CA THR A 114 13.36 -1.56 12.44
C THR A 114 12.30 -1.22 11.40
N ILE A 115 11.46 -0.26 11.71
CA ILE A 115 10.47 0.28 10.78
C ILE A 115 11.02 1.60 10.26
N TRP A 116 11.41 1.63 9.00
CA TRP A 116 11.82 2.84 8.31
C TRP A 116 10.60 3.49 7.66
N LEU A 117 10.48 4.80 7.78
CA LEU A 117 9.41 5.57 7.16
C LEU A 117 10.03 6.69 6.33
N LEU A 118 10.04 6.48 5.00
CA LEU A 118 10.41 7.53 4.07
C LEU A 118 9.20 8.40 3.79
N LEU A 119 9.41 9.68 3.64
CA LEU A 119 8.38 10.69 3.49
C LEU A 119 8.94 11.93 2.80
N THR A 120 8.12 12.95 2.58
CA THR A 120 8.53 14.18 1.90
C THR A 120 8.12 15.42 2.66
N TRP A 121 8.85 16.51 2.43
CA TRP A 121 8.60 17.81 3.02
C TRP A 121 8.69 18.93 1.99
N ASN A 122 7.85 19.94 2.14
CA ASN A 122 7.96 21.24 1.46
C ASN A 122 7.29 22.35 2.31
N LEU A 123 7.60 23.60 1.99
CA LEU A 123 6.90 24.74 2.57
C LEU A 123 5.39 24.65 2.29
N GLY A 124 4.57 24.85 3.29
CA GLY A 124 3.11 24.78 3.16
C GLY A 124 2.52 25.87 2.24
N SER A 125 3.22 26.97 2.07
CA SER A 125 2.87 28.00 1.09
C SER A 125 2.92 27.51 -0.36
N ASP A 126 3.71 26.47 -0.64
CA ASP A 126 4.05 26.03 -1.99
C ASP A 126 3.08 24.94 -2.48
N SER A 127 2.45 25.20 -3.62
CA SER A 127 1.68 24.18 -4.35
C SER A 127 2.60 23.33 -5.23
N GLU A 128 2.13 22.13 -5.63
CA GLU A 128 2.83 21.31 -6.63
C GLU A 128 3.15 22.12 -7.91
N ASP A 129 2.21 22.94 -8.39
CA ASP A 129 2.43 23.80 -9.54
C ASP A 129 3.57 24.80 -9.31
N ALA A 130 3.60 25.48 -8.16
CA ALA A 130 4.66 26.40 -7.80
C ALA A 130 6.03 25.70 -7.74
N ILE A 131 6.07 24.50 -7.16
CA ILE A 131 7.30 23.69 -7.06
C ILE A 131 7.78 23.28 -8.46
N MET A 132 6.92 22.73 -9.30
CA MET A 132 7.27 22.24 -10.64
C MET A 132 7.67 23.35 -11.59
N THR A 133 7.06 24.54 -11.47
CA THR A 133 7.37 25.71 -12.31
C THR A 133 8.53 26.56 -11.76
N GLY A 134 9.17 26.13 -10.65
CA GLY A 134 10.30 26.86 -10.06
C GLY A 134 9.93 28.18 -9.40
N LYS A 135 8.64 28.41 -9.12
CA LYS A 135 8.15 29.59 -8.39
C LYS A 135 8.23 29.42 -6.87
N SER A 136 8.44 28.20 -6.39
CA SER A 136 8.66 27.91 -4.99
C SER A 136 10.07 28.30 -4.55
N GLU A 137 10.24 28.67 -3.28
CA GLU A 137 11.55 28.94 -2.68
C GLU A 137 12.42 27.68 -2.62
N HIS A 138 11.82 26.55 -2.23
CA HIS A 138 12.49 25.26 -2.11
C HIS A 138 11.78 24.18 -2.96
N PRO A 139 12.51 23.19 -3.47
CA PRO A 139 11.90 21.99 -4.02
C PRO A 139 11.29 21.14 -2.89
N ARG A 140 10.35 20.26 -3.22
CA ARG A 140 9.94 19.21 -2.28
C ARG A 140 11.08 18.20 -2.10
N SER A 141 11.38 17.82 -0.86
CA SER A 141 12.56 17.01 -0.52
C SER A 141 12.19 15.69 0.16
N PRO A 142 13.01 14.61 -0.03
CA PRO A 142 12.87 13.34 0.66
C PRO A 142 13.44 13.40 2.07
N TRP A 143 12.74 12.79 3.01
CA TRP A 143 13.10 12.67 4.43
C TRP A 143 12.92 11.24 4.90
N VAL A 144 13.51 10.90 6.04
CA VAL A 144 13.38 9.60 6.69
C VAL A 144 13.25 9.75 8.20
N THR A 145 12.40 8.95 8.80
CA THR A 145 12.35 8.65 10.23
C THR A 145 12.29 7.15 10.43
N TYR A 146 12.44 6.66 11.66
CA TYR A 146 12.38 5.25 11.98
C TYR A 146 11.88 4.99 13.40
N SER A 147 11.39 3.78 13.63
CA SER A 147 11.04 3.24 14.93
C SER A 147 11.76 1.90 15.16
N ASN A 148 12.29 1.69 16.37
CA ASN A 148 12.92 0.44 16.82
C ASN A 148 12.08 -0.28 17.90
N ASP A 149 10.90 0.22 18.21
CA ASP A 149 10.07 -0.22 19.32
C ASP A 149 8.63 -0.55 18.90
N ASP A 150 8.49 -1.09 17.69
CA ASP A 150 7.22 -1.53 17.13
C ASP A 150 6.25 -0.35 16.87
N GLY A 151 6.79 0.80 16.43
CA GLY A 151 6.03 2.01 16.10
C GLY A 151 5.52 2.80 17.31
N LYS A 152 6.03 2.56 18.53
CA LYS A 152 5.63 3.31 19.72
C LYS A 152 6.26 4.69 19.77
N THR A 153 7.52 4.79 19.37
CA THR A 153 8.25 6.06 19.28
C THR A 153 8.98 6.16 17.95
N TRP A 154 9.19 7.39 17.51
CA TRP A 154 9.82 7.69 16.22
C TRP A 154 11.00 8.63 16.40
N ALA A 155 12.08 8.36 15.69
CA ALA A 155 13.24 9.24 15.65
C ALA A 155 12.87 10.58 15.00
N LYS A 156 13.59 11.64 15.34
CA LYS A 156 13.42 12.94 14.66
C LYS A 156 13.67 12.77 13.15
N PRO A 157 12.75 13.22 12.26
CA PRO A 157 12.93 13.13 10.82
C PRO A 157 14.23 13.83 10.36
N LYS A 158 14.88 13.23 9.35
CA LYS A 158 16.13 13.70 8.77
C LYS A 158 15.99 13.79 7.25
N GLU A 159 16.43 14.91 6.68
CA GLU A 159 16.46 15.10 5.22
C GLU A 159 17.53 14.21 4.56
N LEU A 160 17.20 13.72 3.35
CA LEU A 160 18.06 12.92 2.48
C LEU A 160 18.38 13.68 1.18
N PRO A 161 19.10 14.82 1.24
CA PRO A 161 19.26 15.73 0.09
C PRO A 161 19.99 15.08 -1.09
N HIS A 162 20.83 14.06 -0.84
CA HIS A 162 21.58 13.33 -1.87
C HIS A 162 20.69 12.42 -2.74
N LEU A 163 19.44 12.14 -2.34
CA LEU A 163 18.48 11.38 -3.12
C LEU A 163 17.74 12.23 -4.15
N ARG A 164 17.94 13.55 -4.14
CA ARG A 164 17.35 14.48 -5.11
C ARG A 164 18.44 15.08 -5.99
N LYS A 165 18.30 14.96 -7.32
CA LYS A 165 19.19 15.65 -8.25
C LYS A 165 18.87 17.16 -8.30
N LYS A 166 19.85 17.97 -8.70
CA LYS A 166 19.76 19.45 -8.67
C LYS A 166 18.52 20.00 -9.42
N ASP A 167 18.17 19.39 -10.54
CA ASP A 167 17.09 19.88 -11.39
C ASP A 167 15.71 19.32 -11.03
N TRP A 168 15.63 18.38 -10.07
CA TRP A 168 14.39 17.82 -9.59
C TRP A 168 13.67 18.80 -8.67
N ARG A 169 12.37 19.00 -8.89
CA ARG A 169 11.58 19.95 -8.12
C ARG A 169 10.51 19.28 -7.26
N TRP A 170 9.54 18.62 -7.89
CA TRP A 170 8.59 17.78 -7.17
C TRP A 170 9.24 16.48 -6.79
N TYR A 171 8.93 15.96 -5.61
CA TYR A 171 9.40 14.67 -5.13
C TYR A 171 8.30 14.01 -4.30
N ALA A 172 8.05 12.70 -4.46
CA ALA A 172 7.16 11.94 -3.60
C ALA A 172 7.70 10.52 -3.39
N THR A 173 7.58 10.02 -2.16
CA THR A 173 7.81 8.62 -1.83
C THR A 173 6.52 7.84 -2.00
N GLY A 174 6.54 6.65 -2.57
CA GLY A 174 5.37 5.83 -2.83
C GLY A 174 4.26 6.56 -3.60
N PRO A 175 3.19 7.01 -2.86
CA PRO A 175 2.86 6.64 -1.49
C PRO A 175 2.34 5.21 -1.39
N GLY A 176 2.43 4.62 -0.19
CA GLY A 176 2.11 3.22 0.05
C GLY A 176 3.21 2.58 0.88
N ASN A 177 3.78 1.46 0.46
CA ASN A 177 4.86 0.79 1.20
C ASN A 177 6.03 0.39 0.31
N GLY A 178 7.23 0.33 0.93
CA GLY A 178 8.39 -0.35 0.39
C GLY A 178 8.40 -1.83 0.76
N ILE A 179 9.42 -2.54 0.30
CA ILE A 179 9.64 -3.97 0.57
C ILE A 179 11.08 -4.22 1.00
N GLN A 180 11.31 -5.30 1.76
CA GLN A 180 12.62 -5.91 1.89
C GLN A 180 12.71 -7.11 0.95
N LEU A 181 13.78 -7.20 0.16
CA LEU A 181 14.01 -8.35 -0.71
C LEU A 181 14.39 -9.57 0.13
N THR A 182 13.75 -10.69 -0.17
CA THR A 182 13.91 -11.96 0.57
C THR A 182 14.65 -13.01 -0.23
N ARG A 183 14.89 -12.75 -1.53
CA ARG A 183 15.43 -13.70 -2.52
C ARG A 183 16.59 -13.10 -3.31
N GLY A 184 17.27 -13.98 -4.02
CA GLY A 184 18.33 -13.60 -4.96
C GLY A 184 19.56 -12.95 -4.32
N PRO A 185 20.44 -12.35 -5.15
CA PRO A 185 21.71 -11.79 -4.69
C PRO A 185 21.57 -10.51 -3.87
N HIS A 186 20.41 -9.85 -3.92
CA HIS A 186 20.11 -8.62 -3.20
C HIS A 186 19.21 -8.84 -1.96
N LYS A 187 19.13 -10.08 -1.49
CA LYS A 187 18.38 -10.41 -0.26
C LYS A 187 18.85 -9.51 0.90
N GLY A 188 17.89 -8.95 1.63
CA GLY A 188 18.11 -7.99 2.73
C GLY A 188 17.97 -6.53 2.29
N ARG A 189 18.10 -6.22 0.98
CA ARG A 189 17.93 -4.85 0.47
C ARG A 189 16.53 -4.33 0.77
N LEU A 190 16.45 -3.11 1.30
CA LEU A 190 15.21 -2.35 1.41
C LEU A 190 14.99 -1.58 0.11
N VAL A 191 13.79 -1.65 -0.45
CA VAL A 191 13.44 -1.01 -1.73
C VAL A 191 12.20 -0.14 -1.53
N ILE A 192 12.34 1.14 -1.84
CA ILE A 192 11.30 2.15 -1.72
C ILE A 192 10.95 2.70 -3.11
N PRO A 193 9.70 2.60 -3.56
CA PRO A 193 9.27 3.29 -4.77
C PRO A 193 9.13 4.79 -4.50
N ALA A 194 9.46 5.61 -5.50
CA ALA A 194 9.36 7.06 -5.42
C ALA A 194 9.14 7.68 -6.81
N ASN A 195 8.88 8.97 -6.86
CA ASN A 195 8.76 9.71 -8.11
C ASN A 195 9.23 11.16 -7.96
N HIS A 196 9.48 11.82 -9.08
CA HIS A 196 9.91 13.22 -9.13
C HIS A 196 9.51 13.88 -10.45
N SER A 197 9.56 15.22 -10.48
CA SER A 197 9.64 15.96 -11.74
C SER A 197 11.10 16.24 -12.07
N ASP A 198 11.51 15.97 -13.32
CA ASP A 198 12.91 15.95 -13.75
C ASP A 198 13.47 17.31 -14.19
N ARG A 199 12.62 18.34 -14.32
CA ARG A 199 12.99 19.69 -14.74
C ARG A 199 11.91 20.70 -14.43
N ILE A 200 12.27 21.99 -14.54
CA ILE A 200 11.34 23.13 -14.49
C ILE A 200 10.70 23.32 -15.86
N THR A 201 9.42 23.63 -15.86
CA THR A 201 8.63 23.98 -17.07
C THR A 201 7.82 25.26 -16.81
N ALA A 202 7.34 25.93 -17.87
CA ALA A 202 6.57 27.16 -17.74
C ALA A 202 5.22 26.94 -17.01
N GLU A 203 4.66 25.76 -17.17
CA GLU A 203 3.44 25.27 -16.52
C GLU A 203 3.62 23.83 -16.09
N ARG A 204 2.74 23.31 -15.23
CA ARG A 204 2.77 21.91 -14.83
C ARG A 204 2.64 20.97 -16.03
N ASP A 205 3.65 20.13 -16.25
CA ASP A 205 3.71 19.20 -17.39
C ASP A 205 3.95 17.76 -16.88
N SER A 206 2.99 16.87 -17.11
CA SER A 206 3.10 15.46 -16.74
C SER A 206 4.24 14.70 -17.45
N LYS A 207 4.77 15.22 -18.56
CA LYS A 207 5.94 14.67 -19.26
C LYS A 207 7.23 14.80 -18.45
N THR A 208 7.23 15.61 -17.39
CA THR A 208 8.37 15.74 -16.48
C THR A 208 8.39 14.68 -15.39
N TYR A 209 7.28 13.99 -15.14
CA TYR A 209 7.21 12.97 -14.09
C TYR A 209 7.96 11.70 -14.49
N ARG A 210 8.70 11.18 -13.52
CA ARG A 210 9.42 9.90 -13.59
C ARG A 210 9.33 9.18 -12.26
N SER A 211 9.00 7.90 -12.30
CA SER A 211 9.19 7.02 -11.16
C SER A 211 10.67 6.70 -10.98
N HIS A 212 11.08 6.34 -9.78
CA HIS A 212 12.43 5.87 -9.47
C HIS A 212 12.42 4.97 -8.23
N ILE A 213 13.56 4.36 -7.94
CA ILE A 213 13.78 3.54 -6.75
C ILE A 213 14.75 4.26 -5.80
N ILE A 214 14.48 4.14 -4.50
CA ILE A 214 15.42 4.39 -3.42
C ILE A 214 15.71 3.04 -2.79
N TYR A 215 16.96 2.76 -2.40
CA TYR A 215 17.32 1.49 -1.78
C TYR A 215 18.32 1.67 -0.63
N SER A 216 18.38 0.65 0.24
CA SER A 216 19.40 0.51 1.28
C SER A 216 19.90 -0.93 1.33
N ASP A 217 21.22 -1.10 1.39
CA ASP A 217 21.91 -2.40 1.53
C ASP A 217 22.48 -2.63 2.95
N ASP A 218 22.26 -1.68 3.86
CA ASP A 218 22.83 -1.64 5.20
C ASP A 218 21.79 -1.44 6.30
N HIS A 219 20.62 -2.06 6.12
CA HIS A 219 19.50 -2.00 7.09
C HIS A 219 18.99 -0.57 7.34
N GLY A 220 19.04 0.31 6.32
CA GLY A 220 18.54 1.68 6.38
C GLY A 220 19.54 2.71 6.95
N ASN A 221 20.77 2.30 7.30
CA ASN A 221 21.79 3.25 7.81
C ASN A 221 22.19 4.25 6.72
N SER A 222 22.19 3.82 5.44
CA SER A 222 22.36 4.70 4.29
C SER A 222 21.35 4.37 3.19
N TRP A 223 21.03 5.37 2.36
CA TRP A 223 20.07 5.26 1.28
C TRP A 223 20.67 5.71 -0.03
N GLY A 224 20.48 4.94 -1.09
CA GLY A 224 20.96 5.19 -2.44
C GLY A 224 19.82 5.45 -3.43
N LEU A 225 20.13 6.19 -4.49
CA LEU A 225 19.23 6.38 -5.62
C LEU A 225 19.42 5.24 -6.62
N GLY A 226 18.37 4.45 -6.86
CA GLY A 226 18.33 3.40 -7.88
C GLY A 226 17.94 3.93 -9.26
N ALA A 227 17.37 3.06 -10.08
CA ALA A 227 16.96 3.39 -11.44
C ALA A 227 15.87 4.47 -11.48
N ILE A 228 15.94 5.27 -12.54
CA ILE A 228 14.96 6.29 -12.91
C ILE A 228 14.23 5.77 -14.16
N GLN A 229 12.90 5.77 -14.11
CA GLN A 229 12.05 5.29 -15.19
C GLN A 229 11.89 6.31 -16.33
N GLU A 230 11.27 5.86 -17.41
CA GLU A 230 10.90 6.69 -18.54
C GLU A 230 9.87 7.77 -18.14
N PRO A 231 9.72 8.84 -18.96
CA PRO A 231 8.72 9.88 -18.72
C PRO A 231 7.30 9.34 -18.65
N LEU A 232 6.39 10.16 -18.12
CA LEU A 232 4.96 9.84 -17.97
C LEU A 232 4.67 8.74 -16.95
N THR A 233 5.63 8.42 -16.08
CA THR A 233 5.47 7.56 -14.90
C THR A 233 5.51 8.39 -13.62
N ASN A 234 4.77 7.97 -12.57
CA ASN A 234 4.61 8.77 -11.35
C ASN A 234 4.54 7.86 -10.11
N GLU A 235 3.61 8.08 -9.18
CA GLU A 235 3.41 7.27 -7.97
C GLU A 235 3.48 5.78 -8.29
N SER A 236 4.24 5.04 -7.50
CA SER A 236 4.53 3.66 -7.82
C SER A 236 4.55 2.76 -6.59
N THR A 237 4.45 1.48 -6.84
CA THR A 237 4.52 0.39 -5.87
C THR A 237 5.45 -0.69 -6.41
N VAL A 238 6.03 -1.49 -5.52
CA VAL A 238 7.01 -2.52 -5.88
C VAL A 238 6.64 -3.87 -5.29
N VAL A 239 7.01 -4.94 -5.99
CA VAL A 239 6.87 -6.30 -5.49
C VAL A 239 8.08 -7.15 -5.92
N GLU A 240 8.54 -8.03 -5.03
CA GLU A 240 9.53 -9.05 -5.34
C GLU A 240 8.87 -10.23 -6.06
N LEU A 241 9.44 -10.66 -7.20
CA LEU A 241 8.99 -11.81 -7.96
C LEU A 241 9.65 -13.10 -7.49
N ALA A 242 9.14 -14.25 -7.92
CA ALA A 242 9.60 -15.56 -7.45
C ALA A 242 11.09 -15.87 -7.79
N ASP A 243 11.60 -15.28 -8.83
CA ASP A 243 13.01 -15.38 -9.25
C ASP A 243 13.94 -14.38 -8.54
N GLY A 244 13.39 -13.51 -7.66
CA GLY A 244 14.14 -12.47 -6.95
C GLY A 244 14.25 -11.15 -7.71
N SER A 245 13.65 -11.04 -8.89
CA SER A 245 13.53 -9.75 -9.58
C SER A 245 12.51 -8.83 -8.91
N VAL A 246 12.54 -7.54 -9.23
CA VAL A 246 11.67 -6.51 -8.67
C VAL A 246 10.79 -5.94 -9.77
N MET A 247 9.47 -6.07 -9.63
CA MET A 247 8.53 -5.37 -10.49
C MET A 247 8.17 -4.02 -9.85
N GLN A 248 8.28 -2.94 -10.63
CA GLN A 248 7.74 -1.62 -10.30
C GLN A 248 6.49 -1.37 -11.13
N ASN A 249 5.35 -1.12 -10.46
CA ASN A 249 4.07 -0.80 -11.07
C ASN A 249 3.75 0.66 -10.80
N MET A 250 3.48 1.44 -11.84
CA MET A 250 3.51 2.89 -11.81
C MET A 250 2.21 3.50 -12.32
N ARG A 251 1.77 4.58 -11.67
CA ARG A 251 0.75 5.48 -12.19
C ARG A 251 1.23 6.06 -13.52
N SER A 252 0.36 6.01 -14.54
CA SER A 252 0.71 6.30 -15.92
C SER A 252 -0.02 7.53 -16.45
N TYR A 253 0.73 8.40 -17.11
CA TYR A 253 0.21 9.56 -17.86
C TYR A 253 0.25 9.33 -19.38
N HIS A 254 0.43 8.10 -19.85
CA HIS A 254 0.45 7.75 -21.29
C HIS A 254 -0.92 7.88 -21.97
N GLY A 255 -2.00 8.18 -21.23
CA GLY A 255 -3.34 8.41 -21.78
C GLY A 255 -4.07 7.14 -22.25
N LYS A 256 -3.58 5.95 -21.88
CA LYS A 256 -4.18 4.65 -22.26
C LYS A 256 -5.11 4.06 -21.20
N GLY A 257 -5.13 4.64 -19.99
CA GLY A 257 -5.88 4.08 -18.86
C GLY A 257 -5.31 2.79 -18.28
N ASN A 258 -4.02 2.50 -18.53
CA ASN A 258 -3.32 1.31 -18.08
C ASN A 258 -2.22 1.66 -17.09
N ARG A 259 -1.80 0.71 -16.26
CA ARG A 259 -0.59 0.84 -15.42
C ARG A 259 0.66 0.72 -16.31
N ALA A 260 1.67 1.50 -15.98
CA ALA A 260 3.01 1.35 -16.52
C ALA A 260 3.81 0.39 -15.62
N VAL A 261 4.52 -0.56 -16.20
CA VAL A 261 5.23 -1.61 -15.47
C VAL A 261 6.64 -1.76 -16.02
N ALA A 262 7.60 -2.01 -15.14
CA ALA A 262 8.96 -2.38 -15.49
C ALA A 262 9.51 -3.41 -14.51
N VAL A 263 10.46 -4.25 -14.94
CA VAL A 263 11.07 -5.30 -14.13
C VAL A 263 12.58 -5.10 -14.06
N SER A 264 13.14 -5.25 -12.87
CA SER A 264 14.58 -5.17 -12.56
C SER A 264 15.09 -6.54 -12.11
N GLU A 265 16.19 -6.99 -12.69
CA GLU A 265 16.88 -8.23 -12.30
C GLU A 265 18.03 -7.98 -11.29
N ASP A 266 18.33 -6.70 -10.99
CA ASP A 266 19.45 -6.27 -10.14
C ASP A 266 19.00 -5.52 -8.88
N GLY A 267 17.78 -5.82 -8.42
CA GLY A 267 17.22 -5.26 -7.18
C GLY A 267 16.94 -3.77 -7.24
N GLY A 268 16.57 -3.23 -8.42
CA GLY A 268 16.13 -1.84 -8.60
C GLY A 268 17.22 -0.87 -9.08
N ILE A 269 18.39 -1.36 -9.48
CA ILE A 269 19.48 -0.51 -9.99
C ILE A 269 19.31 -0.19 -11.47
N SER A 270 18.77 -1.15 -12.24
CA SER A 270 18.35 -0.94 -13.63
C SER A 270 17.02 -1.65 -13.90
N PHE A 271 16.31 -1.24 -14.94
CA PHE A 271 15.05 -1.87 -15.35
C PHE A 271 15.03 -2.14 -16.86
N ALA A 272 14.31 -3.17 -17.24
CA ALA A 272 13.88 -3.35 -18.61
C ALA A 272 12.98 -2.18 -19.06
N PRO A 273 12.79 -1.93 -20.37
CA PRO A 273 11.90 -0.88 -20.86
C PRO A 273 10.50 -0.96 -20.26
N VAL A 274 9.89 0.20 -19.99
CA VAL A 274 8.53 0.31 -19.48
C VAL A 274 7.54 -0.22 -20.51
N TYR A 275 6.57 -1.01 -20.07
CA TYR A 275 5.41 -1.44 -20.87
C TYR A 275 4.11 -1.05 -20.16
N LEU A 276 3.03 -0.97 -20.93
CA LEU A 276 1.68 -0.75 -20.39
C LEU A 276 0.98 -2.10 -20.24
N ASP A 277 0.48 -2.38 -19.03
CA ASP A 277 -0.17 -3.66 -18.71
C ASP A 277 -1.66 -3.59 -19.06
N ASP A 278 -2.08 -4.31 -20.10
CA ASP A 278 -3.46 -4.33 -20.57
C ASP A 278 -4.43 -5.03 -19.59
N GLY A 279 -3.93 -5.86 -18.69
CA GLY A 279 -4.70 -6.49 -17.60
C GLY A 279 -4.96 -5.56 -16.42
N LEU A 280 -4.21 -4.45 -16.30
CA LEU A 280 -4.30 -3.49 -15.21
C LEU A 280 -4.82 -2.13 -15.67
N GLN A 281 -6.10 -2.10 -16.05
CA GLN A 281 -6.78 -0.83 -16.31
C GLN A 281 -7.03 -0.08 -14.99
N SER A 282 -6.64 1.19 -14.96
CA SER A 282 -6.75 2.07 -13.80
C SER A 282 -6.80 3.53 -14.28
N PRO A 283 -7.58 4.41 -13.66
CA PRO A 283 -7.48 5.85 -13.91
C PRO A 283 -6.11 6.36 -13.51
N VAL A 284 -5.83 7.64 -13.78
CA VAL A 284 -4.62 8.31 -13.31
C VAL A 284 -4.71 8.44 -11.78
N CYS A 285 -4.32 7.37 -11.07
CA CYS A 285 -4.41 7.22 -9.62
C CYS A 285 -3.24 6.39 -9.09
N GLN A 286 -2.91 6.55 -7.81
CA GLN A 286 -2.05 5.62 -7.09
C GLN A 286 -2.75 4.23 -7.05
N ALA A 287 -1.97 3.18 -6.91
CA ALA A 287 -2.41 1.80 -6.75
C ALA A 287 -1.40 1.04 -5.90
N ASN A 288 -1.78 -0.16 -5.46
CA ASN A 288 -0.87 -0.98 -4.68
C ASN A 288 -0.75 -2.40 -5.22
N ILE A 289 0.44 -2.98 -5.07
CA ILE A 289 0.76 -4.37 -5.38
C ILE A 289 1.29 -5.07 -4.13
N LEU A 290 0.89 -6.31 -3.89
CA LEU A 290 1.24 -7.09 -2.71
C LEU A 290 1.65 -8.51 -3.08
N ARG A 291 2.82 -8.99 -2.66
CA ARG A 291 3.16 -10.41 -2.61
C ARG A 291 2.41 -11.06 -1.45
N PHE A 292 1.37 -11.83 -1.76
CA PHE A 292 0.58 -12.51 -0.73
C PHE A 292 1.14 -13.89 -0.38
N SER A 293 1.51 -14.69 -1.37
CA SER A 293 2.14 -16.00 -1.16
C SER A 293 3.16 -16.35 -2.22
N TRP A 294 4.09 -17.24 -1.85
CA TRP A 294 5.16 -17.74 -2.68
C TRP A 294 4.83 -19.10 -3.28
N PRO A 295 5.38 -19.48 -4.46
CA PRO A 295 5.09 -20.76 -5.13
C PRO A 295 5.31 -21.98 -4.23
N GLU A 296 6.39 -21.98 -3.45
CA GLU A 296 6.81 -23.11 -2.59
C GLU A 296 5.93 -23.30 -1.34
N LYS A 297 5.09 -22.32 -0.99
CA LYS A 297 4.16 -22.39 0.15
C LYS A 297 2.74 -22.77 -0.23
N ASN A 298 2.47 -23.11 -1.47
CA ASN A 298 1.17 -23.54 -2.03
C ASN A 298 1.03 -23.04 -3.48
N ARG A 299 0.85 -21.74 -3.69
CA ARG A 299 0.60 -21.11 -4.99
C ARG A 299 1.15 -19.70 -4.97
N SER A 300 1.79 -19.30 -6.06
CA SER A 300 2.16 -17.90 -6.22
C SER A 300 0.93 -17.02 -6.29
N ARG A 301 0.88 -15.98 -5.47
CA ARG A 301 -0.18 -14.98 -5.50
C ARG A 301 0.41 -13.58 -5.37
N ILE A 302 0.15 -12.76 -6.38
CA ILE A 302 0.37 -11.32 -6.34
C ILE A 302 -0.99 -10.65 -6.46
N LEU A 303 -1.32 -9.76 -5.52
CA LEU A 303 -2.53 -8.95 -5.53
C LEU A 303 -2.23 -7.55 -6.05
N PHE A 304 -3.22 -6.96 -6.70
CA PHE A 304 -3.20 -5.57 -7.13
C PHE A 304 -4.51 -4.90 -6.75
N SER A 305 -4.47 -3.69 -6.18
CA SER A 305 -5.65 -2.89 -5.84
C SER A 305 -5.60 -1.51 -6.49
N SER A 306 -6.71 -1.12 -7.10
CA SER A 306 -6.89 0.21 -7.69
C SER A 306 -8.37 0.52 -7.91
N PRO A 307 -8.75 1.80 -8.11
CA PRO A 307 -10.00 2.12 -8.78
C PRO A 307 -10.04 1.50 -10.18
N THR A 308 -11.24 1.19 -10.68
CA THR A 308 -11.46 0.67 -12.04
C THR A 308 -12.30 1.62 -12.87
N GLY A 309 -12.19 1.50 -14.19
CA GLY A 309 -12.88 2.41 -15.11
C GLY A 309 -12.11 3.73 -15.30
N GLY A 310 -12.78 4.76 -15.76
CA GLY A 310 -12.16 6.05 -16.12
C GLY A 310 -12.05 7.06 -14.98
N LYS A 311 -12.55 6.72 -13.78
CA LYS A 311 -12.67 7.62 -12.62
C LYS A 311 -12.12 6.98 -11.34
N ARG A 312 -12.03 7.77 -10.25
CA ARG A 312 -11.70 7.31 -8.90
C ARG A 312 -12.94 6.73 -8.22
N GLU A 313 -13.36 5.55 -8.68
CA GLU A 313 -14.51 4.78 -8.21
C GLU A 313 -14.28 3.28 -8.46
N GLY A 314 -15.02 2.42 -7.78
CA GLY A 314 -14.96 0.98 -7.98
C GLY A 314 -13.62 0.38 -7.56
N ILE A 315 -13.28 0.43 -6.27
CA ILE A 315 -12.05 -0.21 -5.76
C ILE A 315 -12.12 -1.71 -6.00
N THR A 316 -11.17 -2.21 -6.76
CA THR A 316 -11.12 -3.59 -7.22
C THR A 316 -9.79 -4.24 -6.83
N ALA A 317 -9.86 -5.46 -6.28
CA ALA A 317 -8.71 -6.34 -6.14
C ALA A 317 -8.59 -7.26 -7.36
N ARG A 318 -7.37 -7.40 -7.84
CA ARG A 318 -7.01 -8.38 -8.89
C ARG A 318 -5.95 -9.33 -8.37
N LEU A 319 -5.92 -10.54 -8.91
CA LEU A 319 -4.99 -11.58 -8.48
C LEU A 319 -4.29 -12.19 -9.69
N SER A 320 -2.96 -12.28 -9.59
CA SER A 320 -2.08 -12.97 -10.53
C SER A 320 -1.48 -14.21 -9.87
N TYR A 321 -1.34 -15.28 -10.66
CA TYR A 321 -0.69 -16.53 -10.27
C TYR A 321 0.63 -16.78 -11.00
N ASP A 322 0.98 -15.91 -11.95
CA ASP A 322 2.08 -16.04 -12.90
C ASP A 322 3.07 -14.85 -12.86
N GLU A 323 3.29 -14.33 -11.65
CA GLU A 323 4.23 -13.25 -11.37
C GLU A 323 3.84 -11.92 -12.04
N GLY A 324 2.54 -11.64 -12.09
CA GLY A 324 2.02 -10.39 -12.64
C GLY A 324 1.94 -10.32 -14.16
N LYS A 325 2.09 -11.46 -14.87
CA LYS A 325 1.96 -11.51 -16.33
C LYS A 325 0.49 -11.47 -16.78
N THR A 326 -0.38 -12.11 -16.01
CA THR A 326 -1.84 -12.08 -16.23
C THR A 326 -2.60 -11.88 -14.92
N TRP A 327 -3.83 -11.39 -15.02
CA TRP A 327 -4.71 -11.07 -13.88
C TRP A 327 -6.07 -11.73 -14.04
N PRO A 328 -6.14 -13.08 -13.95
CA PRO A 328 -7.36 -13.86 -14.26
C PRO A 328 -8.49 -13.66 -13.26
N VAL A 329 -8.21 -13.17 -12.07
CA VAL A 329 -9.22 -12.91 -11.03
C VAL A 329 -9.33 -11.41 -10.80
N SER A 330 -10.58 -10.93 -10.73
CA SER A 330 -10.89 -9.52 -10.48
C SER A 330 -12.21 -9.44 -9.70
N LYS A 331 -12.17 -8.84 -8.49
CA LYS A 331 -13.37 -8.61 -7.68
C LYS A 331 -13.43 -7.18 -7.17
N MET A 332 -14.61 -6.58 -7.28
CA MET A 332 -14.89 -5.27 -6.72
C MET A 332 -15.11 -5.39 -5.21
N ILE A 333 -14.37 -4.56 -4.46
CA ILE A 333 -14.42 -4.48 -3.01
C ILE A 333 -15.37 -3.36 -2.57
N HIS A 334 -15.37 -2.23 -3.28
CA HIS A 334 -16.21 -1.08 -3.00
C HIS A 334 -16.68 -0.45 -4.33
N GLU A 335 -17.98 -0.32 -4.54
CA GLU A 335 -18.56 0.17 -5.81
C GLU A 335 -18.50 1.69 -5.96
N GLY A 336 -18.60 2.41 -4.84
CA GLY A 336 -18.67 3.86 -4.80
C GLY A 336 -17.35 4.58 -5.10
N PRO A 337 -17.32 5.90 -4.83
CA PRO A 337 -16.11 6.70 -4.93
C PRO A 337 -14.97 6.09 -4.11
N GLY A 338 -13.81 5.90 -4.74
CA GLY A 338 -12.63 5.33 -4.11
C GLY A 338 -11.35 5.72 -4.84
N ALA A 339 -10.23 5.89 -4.10
CA ALA A 339 -8.99 6.40 -4.68
C ALA A 339 -7.76 5.60 -4.25
N TYR A 340 -6.89 6.17 -3.43
CA TYR A 340 -5.63 5.57 -3.03
C TYR A 340 -5.84 4.37 -2.11
N SER A 341 -5.01 3.36 -2.25
CA SER A 341 -5.10 2.14 -1.46
C SER A 341 -3.73 1.54 -1.16
N ASN A 342 -3.62 0.82 -0.03
CA ASN A 342 -2.44 0.06 0.31
C ASN A 342 -2.83 -1.23 1.03
N MET A 343 -2.25 -2.36 0.63
CA MET A 343 -2.58 -3.70 1.14
C MET A 343 -1.51 -4.24 2.07
N VAL A 344 -1.94 -5.12 2.98
CA VAL A 344 -1.08 -5.92 3.85
C VAL A 344 -1.62 -7.34 3.99
N GLY A 345 -0.73 -8.33 3.98
CA GLY A 345 -1.11 -9.73 4.28
C GLY A 345 -1.22 -9.95 5.79
N LEU A 346 -2.38 -10.44 6.25
CA LEU A 346 -2.60 -10.84 7.64
C LEU A 346 -2.20 -12.31 7.87
N THR A 347 -2.27 -12.80 9.11
CA THR A 347 -1.70 -14.10 9.48
C THR A 347 -2.55 -15.31 9.09
N ASP A 348 -3.83 -15.14 8.84
CA ASP A 348 -4.85 -16.17 8.67
C ASP A 348 -5.34 -16.36 7.21
N GLY A 349 -4.60 -15.87 6.25
CA GLY A 349 -5.04 -15.89 4.84
C GLY A 349 -5.88 -14.70 4.43
N THR A 350 -6.08 -13.74 5.33
CA THR A 350 -6.83 -12.52 5.10
C THR A 350 -5.93 -11.41 4.55
N VAL A 351 -6.49 -10.56 3.73
CA VAL A 351 -5.89 -9.33 3.23
C VAL A 351 -6.50 -8.14 3.96
N GLY A 352 -5.65 -7.27 4.49
CA GLY A 352 -6.04 -5.95 4.95
C GLY A 352 -5.79 -4.91 3.87
N LEU A 353 -6.77 -4.06 3.59
CA LEU A 353 -6.72 -2.98 2.61
C LEU A 353 -7.04 -1.66 3.29
N LEU A 354 -6.08 -0.77 3.39
CA LEU A 354 -6.30 0.61 3.80
C LEU A 354 -6.59 1.45 2.57
N VAL A 355 -7.74 2.15 2.53
CA VAL A 355 -8.25 2.74 1.30
C VAL A 355 -9.04 4.02 1.52
N GLU A 356 -8.89 4.98 0.61
CA GLU A 356 -9.73 6.17 0.51
C GLU A 356 -11.06 5.80 -0.15
N ILE A 357 -12.18 5.94 0.59
CA ILE A 357 -13.55 5.68 0.09
C ILE A 357 -14.57 6.64 0.71
N GLY A 358 -15.73 6.72 0.07
CA GLY A 358 -16.89 7.46 0.57
C GLY A 358 -18.13 7.27 -0.29
N ASP A 359 -19.21 7.91 0.10
CA ASP A 359 -20.50 7.79 -0.59
C ASP A 359 -20.61 8.80 -1.76
N SER A 360 -20.15 10.03 -1.57
CA SER A 360 -20.21 11.11 -2.56
C SER A 360 -18.84 11.55 -3.06
N SER A 361 -17.77 11.25 -2.31
CA SER A 361 -16.39 11.60 -2.65
C SER A 361 -15.44 10.51 -2.15
N PRO A 362 -14.37 10.18 -2.90
CA PRO A 362 -13.38 9.20 -2.44
C PRO A 362 -12.56 9.67 -1.21
N TYR A 363 -12.74 10.90 -0.76
CA TYR A 363 -11.96 11.54 0.30
C TYR A 363 -12.76 11.77 1.59
N GLU A 364 -13.82 11.00 1.83
CA GLU A 364 -14.61 11.11 3.06
C GLU A 364 -13.98 10.36 4.22
N THR A 365 -13.40 9.21 3.92
CA THR A 365 -12.74 8.36 4.91
C THR A 365 -11.48 7.71 4.37
N VAL A 366 -10.56 7.37 5.28
CA VAL A 366 -9.58 6.31 5.07
C VAL A 366 -10.04 5.12 5.91
N SER A 367 -10.44 4.06 5.23
CA SER A 367 -11.05 2.87 5.83
C SER A 367 -10.14 1.66 5.72
N PHE A 368 -10.21 0.77 6.70
CA PHE A 368 -9.57 -0.53 6.69
C PHE A 368 -10.62 -1.59 6.33
N ILE A 369 -10.38 -2.29 5.24
CA ILE A 369 -11.25 -3.36 4.74
C ILE A 369 -10.49 -4.67 4.85
N THR A 370 -11.13 -5.71 5.37
CA THR A 370 -10.57 -7.07 5.37
C THR A 370 -11.39 -7.99 4.48
N PHE A 371 -10.69 -8.89 3.77
CA PHE A 371 -11.30 -9.94 2.97
C PHE A 371 -10.41 -11.19 2.93
N ASP A 372 -11.02 -12.36 2.90
CA ASP A 372 -10.30 -13.63 2.77
C ASP A 372 -9.83 -13.84 1.33
N ILE A 373 -8.65 -14.44 1.15
CA ILE A 373 -8.11 -14.74 -0.19
C ILE A 373 -9.01 -15.73 -0.96
N ASN A 374 -9.68 -16.65 -0.25
CA ASN A 374 -10.62 -17.57 -0.88
C ASN A 374 -11.87 -16.84 -1.40
N TRP A 375 -12.33 -15.79 -0.69
CA TRP A 375 -13.39 -14.93 -1.20
C TRP A 375 -12.97 -14.29 -2.53
N LEU A 376 -11.73 -13.84 -2.64
CA LEU A 376 -11.25 -13.23 -3.88
C LEU A 376 -11.14 -14.27 -5.02
N GLU A 377 -10.74 -15.51 -4.72
CA GLU A 377 -10.53 -16.58 -5.70
C GLU A 377 -11.84 -17.22 -6.21
N HIS A 378 -12.94 -17.14 -5.45
CA HIS A 378 -14.25 -17.77 -5.75
C HIS A 378 -15.39 -16.77 -5.83
#